data_d9c3916b6825082adcf1e886738e39ad
#
_entry.id   d9c3916b6825082adcf1e886738e39ad
#
_cell.length_a   1.000
_cell.length_b   1.000
_cell.length_c   1.000
_cell.angle_alpha   90.00
_cell.angle_beta   90.00
_cell.angle_gamma   90.00
#
_symmetry.space_group_name_H-M   'P 1'
#
loop_
_entity.id
_entity.type
_entity.pdbx_description
1 polymer ?
#
loop_
_entity_poly.entity_id
_entity_poly.type
_entity_poly.pdbx_seq_one_letter_code
_entity_poly.pdbx_strand_id
1 'polypeptide(L)'
;MNTTTTSSSTDVRDTILATGQRIMGAKGFSAVGLNEVLTAAGVPKGSFYHYFASKEAFGEALLADYFTTYLADMDRLFRQPGQAKAQQLDAYFSAWQESQSFEDCQGKCLAVKLGAEVADLSASMRAALKHGTAGIIDRLARALQAGAEDGSLSFTGTPEALAQSLYQLWLGASIMVKIVRNAQPFDTALHTTRQLLHPSR
;
A
#
# COMPACT_ATOMS: atom_id res chain seq x y z
N MET A 1 36.18 -9.01 -24.62
CA MET A 1 34.89 -8.54 -25.15
C MET A 1 34.04 -8.06 -23.97
N ASN A 2 34.07 -6.72 -23.73
CA ASN A 2 33.27 -6.10 -22.66
C ASN A 2 31.84 -5.86 -23.19
N THR A 3 30.89 -6.65 -22.76
CA THR A 3 29.47 -6.36 -22.96
C THR A 3 29.03 -5.32 -21.92
N THR A 4 29.10 -4.05 -22.30
CA THR A 4 28.47 -2.95 -21.54
C THR A 4 26.96 -3.10 -21.75
N THR A 5 26.25 -3.69 -20.76
CA THR A 5 24.79 -3.72 -20.72
C THR A 5 24.32 -2.28 -20.50
N THR A 6 23.85 -1.63 -21.55
CA THR A 6 23.15 -0.34 -21.46
C THR A 6 21.85 -0.56 -20.69
N SER A 7 21.87 -0.33 -19.37
CA SER A 7 20.65 -0.25 -18.57
C SER A 7 19.76 0.84 -19.17
N SER A 8 18.52 0.53 -19.51
CA SER A 8 17.61 1.52 -20.07
C SER A 8 17.34 2.62 -19.02
N SER A 9 17.03 3.84 -19.45
CA SER A 9 16.75 4.96 -18.53
C SER A 9 15.58 4.65 -17.59
N THR A 10 14.64 3.81 -18.01
CA THR A 10 13.52 3.30 -17.22
C THR A 10 14.02 2.42 -16.08
N ASP A 11 14.98 1.51 -16.33
CA ASP A 11 15.54 0.62 -15.30
C ASP A 11 16.21 1.38 -14.14
N VAL A 12 16.91 2.49 -14.46
CA VAL A 12 17.58 3.32 -13.41
C VAL A 12 16.57 4.03 -12.55
N ARG A 13 15.53 4.64 -13.14
CA ARG A 13 14.45 5.31 -12.42
C ARG A 13 13.73 4.33 -11.48
N ASP A 14 13.38 3.17 -11.99
CA ASP A 14 12.65 2.15 -11.24
C ASP A 14 13.51 1.55 -10.12
N THR A 15 14.82 1.39 -10.36
CA THR A 15 15.78 0.98 -9.32
C THR A 15 15.84 2.00 -8.17
N ILE A 16 15.86 3.31 -8.48
CA ILE A 16 15.84 4.37 -7.45
C ILE A 16 14.54 4.32 -6.66
N LEU A 17 13.38 4.17 -7.34
CA LEU A 17 12.07 4.10 -6.69
C LEU A 17 11.96 2.87 -5.79
N ALA A 18 12.29 1.69 -6.26
CA ALA A 18 12.23 0.45 -5.48
C ALA A 18 13.17 0.50 -4.26
N THR A 19 14.38 1.05 -4.43
CA THR A 19 15.33 1.23 -3.32
C THR A 19 14.79 2.23 -2.29
N GLY A 20 14.22 3.34 -2.75
CA GLY A 20 13.58 4.34 -1.89
C GLY A 20 12.40 3.80 -1.13
N GLN A 21 11.51 3.04 -1.79
CA GLN A 21 10.38 2.38 -1.13
C GLN A 21 10.83 1.52 0.04
N ARG A 22 11.85 0.69 -0.17
CA ARG A 22 12.39 -0.21 0.85
C ARG A 22 12.99 0.56 2.04
N ILE A 23 13.84 1.56 1.78
CA ILE A 23 14.56 2.31 2.83
C ILE A 23 13.62 3.25 3.58
N MET A 24 12.82 4.05 2.86
CA MET A 24 11.88 5.00 3.45
C MET A 24 10.70 4.30 4.12
N GLY A 25 10.27 3.17 3.59
CA GLY A 25 9.29 2.30 4.22
C GLY A 25 9.74 1.78 5.59
N ALA A 26 11.02 1.52 5.77
CA ALA A 26 11.59 1.12 7.06
C ALA A 26 11.80 2.30 8.02
N LYS A 27 12.43 3.39 7.54
CA LYS A 27 12.94 4.48 8.39
C LYS A 27 12.03 5.72 8.46
N GLY A 28 11.14 5.94 7.49
CA GLY A 28 10.39 7.18 7.30
C GLY A 28 11.03 8.08 6.23
N PHE A 29 10.27 9.04 5.73
CA PHE A 29 10.71 9.92 4.63
C PHE A 29 11.77 10.94 5.07
N SER A 30 11.53 11.64 6.19
CA SER A 30 12.42 12.69 6.69
C SER A 30 13.76 12.14 7.18
N ALA A 31 13.75 10.94 7.79
CA ALA A 31 14.94 10.31 8.34
C ALA A 31 15.91 9.79 7.28
N VAL A 32 15.50 9.70 6.02
CA VAL A 32 16.32 9.15 4.92
C VAL A 32 16.84 10.25 4.03
N GLY A 33 18.18 10.35 3.91
CA GLY A 33 18.83 11.25 2.95
C GLY A 33 18.88 10.66 1.55
N LEU A 34 18.87 11.53 0.51
CA LEU A 34 19.00 11.09 -0.88
C LEU A 34 20.28 10.28 -1.14
N ASN A 35 21.39 10.67 -0.52
CA ASN A 35 22.67 9.96 -0.68
C ASN A 35 22.58 8.50 -0.21
N GLU A 36 21.82 8.21 0.85
CA GLU A 36 21.60 6.85 1.33
C GLU A 36 20.86 5.99 0.28
N VAL A 37 19.79 6.55 -0.31
CA VAL A 37 19.04 5.87 -1.37
C VAL A 37 19.92 5.61 -2.59
N LEU A 38 20.67 6.62 -3.04
CA LEU A 38 21.50 6.53 -4.24
C LEU A 38 22.68 5.58 -4.08
N THR A 39 23.32 5.60 -2.91
CA THR A 39 24.39 4.64 -2.57
C THR A 39 23.85 3.21 -2.58
N ALA A 40 22.70 2.99 -1.96
CA ALA A 40 22.06 1.67 -1.92
C ALA A 40 21.56 1.19 -3.29
N ALA A 41 21.17 2.14 -4.17
CA ALA A 41 20.75 1.85 -5.54
C ALA A 41 21.94 1.67 -6.51
N GLY A 42 23.16 2.00 -6.10
CA GLY A 42 24.32 2.00 -6.98
C GLY A 42 24.27 3.07 -8.09
N VAL A 43 23.56 4.19 -7.84
CA VAL A 43 23.28 5.23 -8.85
C VAL A 43 24.00 6.54 -8.50
N PRO A 44 24.74 7.15 -9.45
CA PRO A 44 25.39 8.44 -9.24
C PRO A 44 24.36 9.56 -8.96
N LYS A 45 24.76 10.53 -8.10
CA LYS A 45 23.88 11.65 -7.72
C LYS A 45 23.36 12.46 -8.91
N GLY A 46 24.16 12.64 -9.95
CA GLY A 46 23.74 13.34 -11.17
C GLY A 46 22.56 12.67 -11.89
N SER A 47 22.50 11.33 -11.87
CA SER A 47 21.42 10.59 -12.49
C SER A 47 20.06 10.80 -11.76
N PHE A 48 20.08 11.03 -10.45
CA PHE A 48 18.86 11.33 -9.70
C PHE A 48 18.15 12.58 -10.23
N TYR A 49 18.88 13.67 -10.37
CA TYR A 49 18.31 14.95 -10.81
C TYR A 49 17.87 14.95 -12.28
N HIS A 50 18.25 13.92 -13.05
CA HIS A 50 17.68 13.68 -14.37
C HIS A 50 16.22 13.20 -14.28
N TYR A 51 15.86 12.46 -13.24
CA TYR A 51 14.51 11.88 -13.07
C TYR A 51 13.62 12.64 -12.10
N PHE A 52 14.20 13.26 -11.07
CA PHE A 52 13.44 13.88 -9.97
C PHE A 52 14.04 15.26 -9.65
N ALA A 53 13.21 16.29 -9.75
CA ALA A 53 13.63 17.69 -9.52
C ALA A 53 14.02 17.96 -8.05
N SER A 54 13.43 17.22 -7.10
CA SER A 54 13.68 17.37 -5.67
C SER A 54 13.40 16.06 -4.92
N LYS A 55 13.70 16.04 -3.62
CA LYS A 55 13.34 14.92 -2.73
C LYS A 55 11.81 14.76 -2.61
N GLU A 56 11.08 15.87 -2.61
CA GLU A 56 9.62 15.89 -2.58
C GLU A 56 9.02 15.32 -3.87
N ALA A 57 9.54 15.71 -5.05
CA ALA A 57 9.14 15.15 -6.33
C ALA A 57 9.45 13.64 -6.43
N PHE A 58 10.56 13.21 -5.84
CA PHE A 58 10.87 11.80 -5.69
C PHE A 58 9.87 11.09 -4.76
N GLY A 59 9.51 11.68 -3.62
CA GLY A 59 8.52 11.15 -2.69
C GLY A 59 7.14 11.01 -3.32
N GLU A 60 6.71 11.99 -4.11
CA GLU A 60 5.47 11.93 -4.90
C GLU A 60 5.50 10.77 -5.90
N ALA A 61 6.56 10.66 -6.70
CA ALA A 61 6.73 9.58 -7.68
C ALA A 61 6.78 8.20 -7.02
N LEU A 62 7.43 8.09 -5.86
CA LEU A 62 7.52 6.87 -5.06
C LEU A 62 6.15 6.42 -4.54
N LEU A 63 5.33 7.35 -4.06
CA LEU A 63 3.96 7.05 -3.63
C LEU A 63 3.07 6.66 -4.81
N ALA A 64 3.18 7.37 -5.93
CA ALA A 64 2.42 7.06 -7.15
C ALA A 64 2.75 5.67 -7.69
N ASP A 65 4.01 5.30 -7.74
CA ASP A 65 4.48 3.97 -8.15
C ASP A 65 3.99 2.86 -7.22
N TYR A 66 4.13 3.09 -5.89
CA TYR A 66 3.60 2.18 -4.88
C TYR A 66 2.11 1.91 -5.05
N PHE A 67 1.29 2.97 -5.19
CA PHE A 67 -0.15 2.79 -5.35
C PHE A 67 -0.52 2.16 -6.70
N THR A 68 0.20 2.48 -7.76
CA THR A 68 -0.01 1.84 -9.07
C THR A 68 0.15 0.32 -8.97
N THR A 69 1.22 -0.13 -8.35
CA THR A 69 1.48 -1.57 -8.13
C THR A 69 0.44 -2.18 -7.20
N TYR A 70 0.18 -1.54 -6.06
CA TYR A 70 -0.77 -2.03 -5.06
C TYR A 70 -2.19 -2.18 -5.63
N LEU A 71 -2.67 -1.18 -6.37
CA LEU A 71 -3.99 -1.21 -6.99
C LEU A 71 -4.09 -2.27 -8.11
N ALA A 72 -3.02 -2.49 -8.86
CA ALA A 72 -2.96 -3.57 -9.84
C ALA A 72 -3.02 -4.96 -9.19
N ASP A 73 -2.38 -5.14 -8.03
CA ASP A 73 -2.43 -6.38 -7.26
C ASP A 73 -3.84 -6.63 -6.71
N MET A 74 -4.52 -5.59 -6.20
CA MET A 74 -5.93 -5.69 -5.80
C MET A 74 -6.83 -6.07 -6.99
N ASP A 75 -6.64 -5.43 -8.16
CA ASP A 75 -7.40 -5.75 -9.37
C ASP A 75 -7.21 -7.21 -9.80
N ARG A 76 -5.99 -7.73 -9.66
CA ARG A 76 -5.66 -9.13 -9.95
C ARG A 76 -6.35 -10.09 -8.99
N LEU A 77 -6.30 -9.79 -7.69
CA LEU A 77 -6.96 -10.57 -6.65
C LEU A 77 -8.49 -10.60 -6.85
N PHE A 78 -9.12 -9.44 -7.05
CA PHE A 78 -10.57 -9.34 -7.17
C PHE A 78 -11.13 -9.79 -8.54
N ARG A 79 -10.26 -10.16 -9.49
CA ARG A 79 -10.64 -10.76 -10.79
C ARG A 79 -10.39 -12.27 -10.85
N GLN A 80 -9.93 -12.92 -9.78
CA GLN A 80 -9.68 -14.36 -9.81
C GLN A 80 -10.97 -15.13 -10.08
N PRO A 81 -11.00 -15.99 -11.14
CA PRO A 81 -12.20 -16.76 -11.45
C PRO A 81 -12.42 -17.90 -10.45
N GLY A 82 -13.66 -18.31 -10.29
CA GLY A 82 -14.03 -19.49 -9.48
C GLY A 82 -14.05 -19.26 -7.97
N GLN A 83 -13.86 -18.03 -7.50
CA GLN A 83 -13.98 -17.69 -6.09
C GLN A 83 -15.11 -16.68 -5.87
N ALA A 84 -15.93 -16.89 -4.84
CA ALA A 84 -16.92 -15.92 -4.39
C ALA A 84 -16.22 -14.65 -3.87
N LYS A 85 -16.89 -13.50 -3.97
CA LYS A 85 -16.32 -12.22 -3.51
C LYS A 85 -15.99 -12.23 -2.02
N ALA A 86 -16.77 -12.91 -1.19
CA ALA A 86 -16.47 -13.10 0.22
C ALA A 86 -15.09 -13.74 0.44
N GLN A 87 -14.73 -14.75 -0.36
CA GLN A 87 -13.42 -15.42 -0.27
C GLN A 87 -12.29 -14.50 -0.73
N GLN A 88 -12.49 -13.72 -1.79
CA GLN A 88 -11.50 -12.77 -2.29
C GLN A 88 -11.24 -11.63 -1.27
N LEU A 89 -12.27 -11.14 -0.60
CA LEU A 89 -12.14 -10.13 0.47
C LEU A 89 -11.46 -10.70 1.70
N ASP A 90 -11.80 -11.92 2.13
CA ASP A 90 -11.11 -12.59 3.24
C ASP A 90 -9.63 -12.80 2.92
N ALA A 91 -9.30 -13.22 1.70
CA ALA A 91 -7.92 -13.35 1.23
C ALA A 91 -7.17 -12.00 1.22
N TYR A 92 -7.83 -10.91 0.80
CA TYR A 92 -7.25 -9.56 0.82
C TYR A 92 -6.86 -9.13 2.24
N PHE A 93 -7.77 -9.28 3.21
CA PHE A 93 -7.51 -8.88 4.58
C PHE A 93 -6.52 -9.82 5.30
N SER A 94 -6.54 -11.11 5.00
CA SER A 94 -5.53 -12.05 5.49
C SER A 94 -4.13 -11.72 4.96
N ALA A 95 -4.01 -11.42 3.67
CA ALA A 95 -2.74 -10.97 3.09
C ALA A 95 -2.26 -9.62 3.67
N TRP A 96 -3.19 -8.71 4.02
CA TRP A 96 -2.84 -7.48 4.75
C TRP A 96 -2.21 -7.81 6.10
N GLN A 97 -2.85 -8.68 6.90
CA GLN A 97 -2.32 -9.13 8.19
C GLN A 97 -0.93 -9.76 8.04
N GLU A 98 -0.75 -10.69 7.11
CA GLU A 98 0.53 -11.38 6.86
C GLU A 98 1.64 -10.41 6.44
N SER A 99 1.32 -9.46 5.55
CA SER A 99 2.29 -8.50 5.02
C SER A 99 2.79 -7.49 6.05
N GLN A 100 2.08 -7.33 7.16
CA GLN A 100 2.37 -6.35 8.21
C GLN A 100 2.59 -6.99 9.58
N SER A 101 2.92 -8.30 9.63
CA SER A 101 3.28 -9.00 10.85
C SER A 101 4.41 -8.24 11.57
N PHE A 102 4.39 -8.27 12.91
CA PHE A 102 5.26 -7.45 13.73
C PHE A 102 6.75 -7.83 13.61
N GLU A 103 7.06 -9.04 13.18
CA GLU A 103 8.44 -9.54 12.98
C GLU A 103 9.10 -8.92 11.72
N ASP A 104 8.30 -8.61 10.68
CA ASP A 104 8.77 -8.03 9.43
C ASP A 104 8.11 -6.67 9.16
N CYS A 105 8.00 -5.83 10.21
CA CYS A 105 7.43 -4.47 10.15
C CYS A 105 8.21 -3.50 9.21
N GLN A 106 8.91 -4.04 8.21
CA GLN A 106 9.71 -3.29 7.26
C GLN A 106 8.86 -2.68 6.14
N GLY A 107 7.84 -1.90 6.54
CA GLY A 107 7.32 -0.87 5.65
C GLY A 107 6.58 -1.31 4.39
N LYS A 108 5.93 -2.48 4.38
CA LYS A 108 5.17 -2.92 3.20
C LYS A 108 3.95 -2.05 2.88
N CYS A 109 3.40 -1.32 3.86
CA CYS A 109 2.36 -0.32 3.60
C CYS A 109 2.90 1.10 3.79
N LEU A 110 3.24 1.76 2.69
CA LEU A 110 3.75 3.13 2.72
C LEU A 110 2.69 4.12 3.25
N ALA A 111 1.40 3.88 3.02
CA ALA A 111 0.33 4.71 3.57
C ALA A 111 0.34 4.71 5.11
N VAL A 112 0.58 3.56 5.74
CA VAL A 112 0.71 3.45 7.20
C VAL A 112 2.01 4.08 7.71
N LYS A 113 3.13 3.86 6.99
CA LYS A 113 4.44 4.32 7.45
C LYS A 113 4.67 5.81 7.22
N LEU A 114 4.29 6.30 6.06
CA LEU A 114 4.59 7.65 5.61
C LEU A 114 3.39 8.60 5.71
N GLY A 115 2.15 8.06 5.81
CA GLY A 115 0.93 8.84 5.59
C GLY A 115 0.84 10.11 6.44
N ALA A 116 0.97 10.02 7.75
CA ALA A 116 0.90 11.18 8.64
C ALA A 116 2.07 12.14 8.41
N GLU A 117 3.30 11.60 8.27
CA GLU A 117 4.51 12.40 8.10
C GLU A 117 4.47 13.24 6.82
N VAL A 118 4.25 12.60 5.66
CA VAL A 118 4.38 13.30 4.38
C VAL A 118 3.15 14.12 4.01
N ALA A 119 1.98 13.84 4.61
CA ALA A 119 0.78 14.64 4.41
C ALA A 119 0.93 16.07 4.91
N ASP A 120 1.74 16.27 5.97
CA ASP A 120 2.02 17.60 6.50
C ASP A 120 3.21 18.28 5.79
N LEU A 121 4.14 17.48 5.26
CA LEU A 121 5.37 17.99 4.64
C LEU A 121 5.17 18.53 3.22
N SER A 122 4.27 17.91 2.42
CA SER A 122 4.18 18.22 0.99
C SER A 122 2.76 18.08 0.46
N ALA A 123 2.29 19.14 -0.21
CA ALA A 123 0.97 19.14 -0.85
C ALA A 123 0.87 18.09 -1.97
N SER A 124 1.93 17.88 -2.75
CA SER A 124 1.96 16.89 -3.83
C SER A 124 1.96 15.45 -3.29
N MET A 125 2.75 15.15 -2.27
CA MET A 125 2.74 13.84 -1.62
C MET A 125 1.39 13.56 -0.92
N ARG A 126 0.78 14.57 -0.29
CA ARG A 126 -0.58 14.45 0.26
C ARG A 126 -1.61 14.15 -0.83
N ALA A 127 -1.51 14.78 -1.99
CA ALA A 127 -2.38 14.51 -3.12
C ALA A 127 -2.20 13.06 -3.65
N ALA A 128 -0.97 12.58 -3.75
CA ALA A 128 -0.68 11.19 -4.12
C ALA A 128 -1.25 10.19 -3.12
N LEU A 129 -1.11 10.44 -1.81
CA LEU A 129 -1.75 9.62 -0.75
C LEU A 129 -3.27 9.61 -0.89
N LYS A 130 -3.88 10.80 -1.03
CA LYS A 130 -5.34 10.94 -1.19
C LYS A 130 -5.84 10.15 -2.40
N HIS A 131 -5.17 10.27 -3.53
CA HIS A 131 -5.53 9.56 -4.76
C HIS A 131 -5.39 8.04 -4.58
N GLY A 132 -4.26 7.58 -4.05
CA GLY A 132 -4.00 6.16 -3.87
C GLY A 132 -4.93 5.50 -2.86
N THR A 133 -5.17 6.14 -1.71
CA THR A 133 -6.10 5.61 -0.69
C THR A 133 -7.55 5.60 -1.18
N ALA A 134 -7.98 6.63 -1.93
CA ALA A 134 -9.29 6.62 -2.58
C ALA A 134 -9.41 5.46 -3.59
N GLY A 135 -8.36 5.17 -4.35
CA GLY A 135 -8.33 4.03 -5.27
C GLY A 135 -8.45 2.67 -4.57
N ILE A 136 -7.90 2.51 -3.37
CA ILE A 136 -8.07 1.29 -2.54
C ILE A 136 -9.53 1.18 -2.08
N ILE A 137 -10.08 2.26 -1.52
CA ILE A 137 -11.48 2.28 -1.01
C ILE A 137 -12.46 1.98 -2.14
N ASP A 138 -12.26 2.54 -3.33
CA ASP A 138 -13.10 2.28 -4.51
C ASP A 138 -13.09 0.79 -4.91
N ARG A 139 -11.93 0.13 -4.88
CA ARG A 139 -11.83 -1.31 -5.20
C ARG A 139 -12.51 -2.18 -4.15
N LEU A 140 -12.36 -1.83 -2.87
CA LEU A 140 -13.08 -2.49 -1.79
C LEU A 140 -14.59 -2.32 -1.95
N ALA A 141 -15.07 -1.11 -2.25
CA ALA A 141 -16.49 -0.84 -2.45
C ALA A 141 -17.07 -1.67 -3.61
N ARG A 142 -16.37 -1.73 -4.74
CA ARG A 142 -16.77 -2.57 -5.87
C ARG A 142 -16.77 -4.05 -5.54
N ALA A 143 -15.80 -4.54 -4.77
CA ALA A 143 -15.77 -5.94 -4.33
C ALA A 143 -16.93 -6.25 -3.37
N LEU A 144 -17.26 -5.34 -2.45
CA LEU A 144 -18.41 -5.46 -1.56
C LEU A 144 -19.74 -5.48 -2.33
N GLN A 145 -19.92 -4.55 -3.28
CA GLN A 145 -21.07 -4.50 -4.15
C GLN A 145 -21.26 -5.83 -4.91
N ALA A 146 -20.20 -6.31 -5.54
CA ALA A 146 -20.23 -7.56 -6.28
C ALA A 146 -20.49 -8.78 -5.37
N GLY A 147 -20.03 -8.77 -4.11
CA GLY A 147 -20.29 -9.81 -3.13
C GLY A 147 -21.75 -9.82 -2.62
N ALA A 148 -22.40 -8.65 -2.56
CA ALA A 148 -23.82 -8.55 -2.31
C ALA A 148 -24.65 -9.07 -3.50
N GLU A 149 -24.21 -8.77 -4.73
CA GLU A 149 -24.87 -9.21 -5.96
C GLU A 149 -24.73 -10.72 -6.21
N ASP A 150 -23.57 -11.31 -5.93
CA ASP A 150 -23.35 -12.77 -6.04
C ASP A 150 -23.92 -13.56 -4.85
N GLY A 151 -24.46 -12.86 -3.84
CA GLY A 151 -25.08 -13.44 -2.65
C GLY A 151 -24.08 -14.01 -1.64
N SER A 152 -22.79 -13.82 -1.82
CA SER A 152 -21.74 -14.32 -0.90
C SER A 152 -21.55 -13.43 0.32
N LEU A 153 -22.05 -12.18 0.29
CA LEU A 153 -21.98 -11.23 1.38
C LEU A 153 -23.35 -10.65 1.74
N SER A 154 -23.51 -10.31 3.02
CA SER A 154 -24.65 -9.55 3.52
C SER A 154 -24.16 -8.53 4.54
N PHE A 155 -24.46 -7.25 4.36
CA PHE A 155 -24.05 -6.16 5.25
C PHE A 155 -25.09 -5.04 5.27
N THR A 156 -24.97 -4.12 6.23
CA THR A 156 -25.82 -2.94 6.33
C THR A 156 -25.13 -1.69 5.81
N GLY A 157 -25.89 -0.76 5.24
CA GLY A 157 -25.38 0.50 4.68
C GLY A 157 -24.92 0.36 3.23
N THR A 158 -24.17 1.33 2.75
CA THR A 158 -23.65 1.33 1.37
C THR A 158 -22.27 0.68 1.28
N PRO A 159 -21.92 0.04 0.14
CA PRO A 159 -20.60 -0.53 -0.07
C PRO A 159 -19.47 0.49 0.14
N GLU A 160 -19.67 1.76 -0.27
CA GLU A 160 -18.68 2.83 -0.15
C GLU A 160 -18.41 3.19 1.31
N ALA A 161 -19.46 3.36 2.13
CA ALA A 161 -19.33 3.68 3.55
C ALA A 161 -18.65 2.53 4.30
N LEU A 162 -19.02 1.29 3.99
CA LEU A 162 -18.42 0.12 4.60
C LEU A 162 -16.94 -0.04 4.17
N ALA A 163 -16.62 0.14 2.88
CA ALA A 163 -15.26 0.08 2.37
C ALA A 163 -14.36 1.11 3.07
N GLN A 164 -14.85 2.34 3.23
CA GLN A 164 -14.12 3.38 3.94
C GLN A 164 -13.89 3.02 5.41
N SER A 165 -14.92 2.50 6.09
CA SER A 165 -14.83 2.09 7.49
C SER A 165 -13.84 0.93 7.68
N LEU A 166 -13.89 -0.08 6.82
CA LEU A 166 -12.96 -1.21 6.84
C LEU A 166 -11.52 -0.74 6.58
N TYR A 167 -11.30 0.11 5.58
CA TYR A 167 -9.96 0.63 5.30
C TYR A 167 -9.38 1.41 6.49
N GLN A 168 -10.18 2.27 7.13
CA GLN A 168 -9.77 3.00 8.33
C GLN A 168 -9.50 2.09 9.53
N LEU A 169 -10.33 1.06 9.75
CA LEU A 169 -10.11 0.03 10.78
C LEU A 169 -8.75 -0.66 10.60
N TRP A 170 -8.44 -1.09 9.39
CA TRP A 170 -7.20 -1.79 9.09
C TRP A 170 -5.95 -0.89 9.13
N LEU A 171 -6.08 0.39 8.75
CA LEU A 171 -5.03 1.38 8.98
C LEU A 171 -4.75 1.56 10.47
N GLY A 172 -5.81 1.68 11.29
CA GLY A 172 -5.69 1.80 12.74
C GLY A 172 -5.05 0.55 13.37
N ALA A 173 -5.49 -0.65 12.97
CA ALA A 173 -4.90 -1.91 13.41
C ALA A 173 -3.40 -1.99 13.06
N SER A 174 -3.02 -1.56 11.85
CA SER A 174 -1.61 -1.54 11.41
C SER A 174 -0.73 -0.64 12.27
N ILE A 175 -1.25 0.49 12.73
CA ILE A 175 -0.54 1.37 13.68
C ILE A 175 -0.45 0.70 15.05
N MET A 176 -1.56 0.13 15.54
CA MET A 176 -1.62 -0.49 16.87
C MET A 176 -0.67 -1.68 17.00
N VAL A 177 -0.55 -2.54 15.98
CA VAL A 177 0.41 -3.65 15.95
C VAL A 177 1.85 -3.15 16.18
N LYS A 178 2.22 -2.01 15.61
CA LYS A 178 3.55 -1.40 15.81
C LYS A 178 3.74 -0.89 17.25
N ILE A 179 2.67 -0.42 17.89
CA ILE A 179 2.70 0.11 19.25
C ILE A 179 2.76 -1.03 20.27
N VAL A 180 1.84 -2.01 20.16
CA VAL A 180 1.70 -3.08 21.16
C VAL A 180 2.63 -4.28 20.94
N ARG A 181 3.26 -4.36 19.76
CA ARG A 181 4.23 -5.42 19.38
C ARG A 181 3.66 -6.83 19.45
N ASN A 182 2.40 -7.00 19.07
CA ASN A 182 1.76 -8.32 18.93
C ASN A 182 0.66 -8.26 17.85
N ALA A 183 0.14 -9.41 17.43
CA ALA A 183 -0.83 -9.54 16.33
C ALA A 183 -2.28 -9.22 16.73
N GLN A 184 -2.60 -9.08 18.03
CA GLN A 184 -3.96 -8.91 18.53
C GLN A 184 -4.78 -7.83 17.81
N PRO A 185 -4.25 -6.63 17.46
CA PRO A 185 -5.04 -5.64 16.71
C PRO A 185 -5.52 -6.13 15.35
N PHE A 186 -4.72 -6.96 14.65
CA PHE A 186 -5.14 -7.56 13.39
C PHE A 186 -6.20 -8.66 13.58
N ASP A 187 -6.04 -9.49 14.62
CA ASP A 187 -7.04 -10.52 14.95
C ASP A 187 -8.39 -9.86 15.24
N THR A 188 -8.38 -8.75 15.98
CA THR A 188 -9.58 -7.96 16.26
C THR A 188 -10.17 -7.35 14.98
N ALA A 189 -9.33 -6.77 14.10
CA ALA A 189 -9.77 -6.18 12.84
C ALA A 189 -10.38 -7.24 11.91
N LEU A 190 -9.76 -8.41 11.79
CA LEU A 190 -10.26 -9.51 10.97
C LEU A 190 -11.58 -10.06 11.51
N HIS A 191 -11.67 -10.27 12.83
CA HIS A 191 -12.93 -10.69 13.46
C HIS A 191 -14.05 -9.68 13.21
N THR A 192 -13.81 -8.40 13.43
CA THR A 192 -14.78 -7.32 13.17
C THR A 192 -15.17 -7.27 11.70
N THR A 193 -14.22 -7.40 10.79
CA THR A 193 -14.47 -7.44 9.34
C THR A 193 -15.43 -8.57 8.98
N ARG A 194 -15.18 -9.79 9.50
CA ARG A 194 -16.06 -10.95 9.28
C ARG A 194 -17.45 -10.77 9.86
N GLN A 195 -17.56 -10.11 11.02
CA GLN A 195 -18.87 -9.77 11.61
C GLN A 195 -19.65 -8.76 10.76
N LEU A 196 -18.97 -7.73 10.22
CA LEU A 196 -19.60 -6.70 9.39
C LEU A 196 -20.05 -7.24 8.03
N LEU A 197 -19.32 -8.18 7.47
CA LEU A 197 -19.59 -8.73 6.14
C LEU A 197 -20.64 -9.84 6.13
N HIS A 198 -20.94 -10.48 7.27
CA HIS A 198 -21.87 -11.59 7.39
C HIS A 198 -21.82 -12.53 6.16
N PRO A 199 -20.71 -13.27 5.94
CA PRO A 199 -20.63 -14.16 4.79
C PRO A 199 -21.82 -15.09 4.78
N SER A 200 -22.54 -15.19 3.65
CA SER A 200 -23.63 -16.12 3.47
C SER A 200 -23.10 -17.55 3.62
N ARG A 201 -23.80 -18.39 4.39
CA ARG A 201 -23.45 -19.79 4.60
C ARG A 201 -23.72 -20.63 3.37
#